data_8e969f127a55c2700c326913fd0c662a
#
_entry.id   8e969f127a55c2700c326913fd0c662a
#
_cell.length_a   1.000
_cell.length_b   1.000
_cell.length_c   1.000
_cell.angle_alpha   90.00
_cell.angle_beta   90.00
_cell.angle_gamma   90.00
#
_symmetry.space_group_name_H-M   'P 1'
#
loop_
_entity.id
_entity.type
_entity.pdbx_description
1 polymer ?
#
loop_
_entity_poly.entity_id
_entity_poly.type
_entity_poly.pdbx_seq_one_letter_code
_entity_poly.pdbx_strand_id
1 'polypeptide(L)'
;GKWYYKKATKRLKVGRIKVKEQNGSIKVEVHWISTRLGLKTTYKFDGVGNVIVQMSVRGRAYGLPRYGFVTELNEGYDKMRFYGKGPFENYCDRGDAAILGVYEGEVGEFEHGYLTPQECSNHTEMRWLEVCGEDKPTLQIKYVGKPFEASVNEYSIEQLENTTHRHLLQKTGRLTVTFDGKQRGVGGDVPAVACTKPRYKIYPVVKHSFSVQLSFKK
;
A
#
# COMPACT_ATOMS: atom_id res chain seq x y z
N GLY A 1 -8.87 18.10 5.20
CA GLY A 1 -8.02 17.17 4.44
C GLY A 1 -8.68 15.84 4.10
N LYS A 2 -9.20 15.10 5.08
CA LYS A 2 -9.83 13.76 4.89
C LYS A 2 -10.98 13.75 3.86
N TRP A 3 -11.81 14.76 3.85
CA TRP A 3 -12.97 14.88 2.96
C TRP A 3 -12.61 14.96 1.46
N TYR A 4 -11.49 15.56 1.14
CA TYR A 4 -11.07 15.81 -0.24
C TYR A 4 -10.63 14.51 -0.96
N TYR A 5 -9.96 13.62 -0.24
CA TYR A 5 -9.46 12.35 -0.78
C TYR A 5 -10.56 11.29 -0.88
N LYS A 6 -11.46 11.23 0.10
CA LYS A 6 -12.68 10.39 0.01
C LYS A 6 -13.48 10.68 -1.25
N LYS A 7 -13.60 11.96 -1.66
CA LYS A 7 -14.29 12.33 -2.91
C LYS A 7 -13.49 11.96 -4.17
N ALA A 8 -12.18 12.05 -4.17
CA ALA A 8 -11.36 11.73 -5.33
C ALA A 8 -11.40 10.23 -5.66
N THR A 9 -11.35 9.37 -4.64
CA THR A 9 -11.42 7.90 -4.80
C THR A 9 -12.83 7.39 -5.06
N LYS A 10 -13.86 7.91 -4.36
CA LYS A 10 -15.27 7.53 -4.60
C LYS A 10 -15.80 7.89 -5.99
N ARG A 11 -15.15 8.84 -6.67
CA ARG A 11 -15.50 9.28 -8.03
C ARG A 11 -14.58 8.70 -9.11
N LEU A 12 -13.70 7.80 -8.74
CA LEU A 12 -12.85 7.11 -9.70
C LEU A 12 -13.70 6.15 -10.52
N LYS A 13 -13.73 6.35 -11.83
CA LYS A 13 -14.47 5.49 -12.77
C LYS A 13 -13.49 4.89 -13.76
N VAL A 14 -13.76 3.66 -14.17
CA VAL A 14 -13.05 3.06 -15.29
C VAL A 14 -13.45 3.82 -16.57
N GLY A 15 -12.46 4.37 -17.25
CA GLY A 15 -12.68 5.09 -18.51
C GLY A 15 -12.42 4.17 -19.70
N ARG A 16 -11.20 3.73 -19.89
CA ARG A 16 -10.80 2.89 -21.01
C ARG A 16 -9.96 1.71 -20.54
N ILE A 17 -10.28 0.53 -21.05
CA ILE A 17 -9.49 -0.69 -20.89
C ILE A 17 -8.89 -1.06 -22.25
N LYS A 18 -7.61 -1.39 -22.27
CA LYS A 18 -6.91 -1.97 -23.42
C LYS A 18 -6.32 -3.30 -23.00
N VAL A 19 -6.57 -4.33 -23.77
CA VAL A 19 -5.96 -5.65 -23.62
C VAL A 19 -5.06 -5.91 -24.82
N LYS A 20 -3.84 -6.39 -24.57
CA LYS A 20 -2.91 -6.83 -25.60
C LYS A 20 -2.33 -8.17 -25.18
N GLU A 21 -2.30 -9.11 -26.11
CA GLU A 21 -1.60 -10.37 -25.97
C GLU A 21 -0.36 -10.33 -26.83
N GLN A 22 0.77 -10.76 -26.28
CA GLN A 22 2.05 -10.83 -26.99
C GLN A 22 2.94 -11.91 -26.37
N ASN A 23 3.37 -12.87 -27.17
CA ASN A 23 4.32 -13.93 -26.76
C ASN A 23 3.90 -14.66 -25.47
N GLY A 24 2.65 -15.08 -25.38
CA GLY A 24 2.11 -15.80 -24.21
C GLY A 24 1.90 -14.95 -22.95
N SER A 25 2.11 -13.63 -23.05
CA SER A 25 1.86 -12.69 -21.97
C SER A 25 0.63 -11.83 -22.28
N ILE A 26 -0.16 -11.53 -21.28
CA ILE A 26 -1.33 -10.63 -21.41
C ILE A 26 -1.04 -9.33 -20.68
N LYS A 27 -1.22 -8.22 -21.38
CA LYS A 27 -1.12 -6.88 -20.81
C LYS A 27 -2.48 -6.21 -20.79
N VAL A 28 -2.94 -5.81 -19.59
CA VAL A 28 -4.17 -5.04 -19.39
C VAL A 28 -3.80 -3.64 -18.93
N GLU A 29 -4.22 -2.61 -19.66
CA GLU A 29 -4.06 -1.21 -19.30
C GLU A 29 -5.42 -0.62 -18.97
N VAL A 30 -5.57 -0.02 -17.79
CA VAL A 30 -6.79 0.65 -17.36
C VAL A 30 -6.51 2.15 -17.18
N HIS A 31 -7.25 2.96 -17.90
CA HIS A 31 -7.27 4.41 -17.72
C HIS A 31 -8.46 4.78 -16.84
N TRP A 32 -8.19 5.43 -15.73
CA TRP A 32 -9.21 5.85 -14.78
C TRP A 32 -9.59 7.31 -14.98
N ILE A 33 -10.86 7.59 -14.89
CA ILE A 33 -11.40 8.95 -15.00
C ILE A 33 -11.57 9.52 -13.60
N SER A 34 -10.94 10.66 -13.38
CA SER A 34 -11.10 11.48 -12.20
C SER A 34 -11.02 12.96 -12.61
N THR A 35 -11.74 13.83 -11.93
CA THR A 35 -11.78 15.27 -12.25
C THR A 35 -10.44 16.00 -12.03
N ARG A 36 -9.53 15.41 -11.25
CA ARG A 36 -8.27 16.09 -10.85
C ARG A 36 -7.02 15.24 -11.00
N LEU A 37 -7.16 13.95 -11.21
CA LEU A 37 -6.05 13.00 -11.30
C LEU A 37 -6.17 12.19 -12.59
N GLY A 38 -5.11 12.16 -13.38
CA GLY A 38 -4.90 11.13 -14.39
C GLY A 38 -4.27 9.92 -13.72
N LEU A 39 -5.01 8.82 -13.65
CA LEU A 39 -4.55 7.56 -13.10
C LEU A 39 -4.56 6.50 -14.19
N LYS A 40 -3.47 5.77 -14.30
CA LYS A 40 -3.33 4.62 -15.18
C LYS A 40 -2.77 3.45 -14.38
N THR A 41 -3.40 2.30 -14.48
CA THR A 41 -2.86 1.04 -13.98
C THR A 41 -2.57 0.09 -15.13
N THR A 42 -1.52 -0.72 -14.99
CA THR A 42 -1.15 -1.73 -15.97
C THR A 42 -0.90 -3.04 -15.24
N TYR A 43 -1.44 -4.11 -15.77
CA TYR A 43 -1.26 -5.47 -15.28
C TYR A 43 -0.64 -6.30 -16.41
N LYS A 44 0.50 -6.95 -16.14
CA LYS A 44 1.17 -7.85 -17.09
C LYS A 44 1.21 -9.24 -16.48
N PHE A 45 0.51 -10.16 -17.10
CA PHE A 45 0.46 -11.58 -16.74
C PHE A 45 1.46 -12.34 -17.61
N ASP A 46 2.33 -13.12 -16.98
CA ASP A 46 3.38 -13.87 -17.72
C ASP A 46 2.99 -15.31 -18.09
N GLY A 47 1.78 -15.74 -17.75
CA GLY A 47 1.30 -17.10 -18.03
C GLY A 47 1.81 -18.19 -17.07
N VAL A 48 2.75 -17.88 -16.18
CA VAL A 48 3.29 -18.83 -15.18
C VAL A 48 2.97 -18.46 -13.74
N GLY A 49 2.00 -17.54 -13.56
CA GLY A 49 1.45 -17.18 -12.25
C GLY A 49 2.01 -15.90 -11.64
N ASN A 50 2.84 -15.13 -12.36
CA ASN A 50 3.27 -13.82 -11.90
C ASN A 50 2.48 -12.72 -12.61
N VAL A 51 2.24 -11.64 -11.85
CA VAL A 51 1.58 -10.43 -12.36
C VAL A 51 2.43 -9.22 -11.99
N ILE A 52 2.92 -8.48 -12.97
CA ILE A 52 3.51 -7.17 -12.72
C ILE A 52 2.39 -6.14 -12.72
N VAL A 53 2.17 -5.51 -11.56
CA VAL A 53 1.25 -4.38 -11.43
C VAL A 53 2.03 -3.08 -11.41
N GLN A 54 1.56 -2.11 -12.21
CA GLN A 54 2.15 -0.79 -12.29
C GLN A 54 1.07 0.26 -12.14
N MET A 55 1.36 1.31 -11.38
CA MET A 55 0.53 2.51 -11.26
C MET A 55 1.30 3.72 -11.74
N SER A 56 0.59 4.63 -12.41
CA SER A 56 1.08 5.95 -12.76
C SER A 56 0.00 6.97 -12.45
N VAL A 57 0.36 8.00 -11.67
CA VAL A 57 -0.55 9.07 -11.27
C VAL A 57 0.08 10.44 -11.55
N ARG A 58 -0.73 11.35 -12.07
CA ARG A 58 -0.41 12.77 -12.27
C ARG A 58 -1.67 13.60 -12.17
N GLY A 59 -1.58 14.84 -11.69
CA GLY A 59 -2.76 15.71 -11.65
C GLY A 59 -2.54 17.04 -10.96
N ARG A 60 -3.66 17.73 -10.66
CA ARG A 60 -3.69 19.06 -10.04
C ARG A 60 -4.28 19.05 -8.62
N ALA A 61 -4.01 18.00 -7.85
CA ALA A 61 -4.45 17.93 -6.44
C ALA A 61 -3.41 18.58 -5.51
N TYR A 62 -3.87 19.04 -4.34
CA TYR A 62 -3.00 19.70 -3.34
C TYR A 62 -2.02 18.78 -2.61
N GLY A 63 -1.87 17.57 -3.04
CA GLY A 63 -1.04 16.52 -2.49
C GLY A 63 -1.81 15.22 -2.35
N LEU A 64 -1.13 14.11 -2.41
CA LEU A 64 -1.72 12.80 -2.20
C LEU A 64 -1.33 12.29 -0.81
N PRO A 65 -2.22 11.59 -0.09
CA PRO A 65 -1.83 10.87 1.11
C PRO A 65 -0.94 9.68 0.77
N ARG A 66 -1.29 8.95 -0.29
CA ARG A 66 -0.57 7.78 -0.82
C ARG A 66 -0.95 7.52 -2.26
N TYR A 67 -0.15 6.74 -2.98
CA TYR A 67 -0.53 6.12 -4.25
C TYR A 67 -0.04 4.68 -4.28
N GLY A 68 -0.96 3.76 -4.47
CA GLY A 68 -0.71 2.33 -4.37
C GLY A 68 -1.95 1.50 -4.58
N PHE A 69 -1.86 0.26 -4.16
CA PHE A 69 -2.93 -0.72 -4.23
C PHE A 69 -3.27 -1.25 -2.84
N VAL A 70 -4.49 -1.69 -2.70
CA VAL A 70 -4.99 -2.40 -1.53
C VAL A 70 -5.55 -3.73 -2.01
N THR A 71 -5.26 -4.78 -1.30
CA THR A 71 -5.87 -6.09 -1.48
C THR A 71 -6.21 -6.70 -0.13
N GLU A 72 -7.13 -7.63 -0.13
CA GLU A 72 -7.47 -8.42 1.05
C GLU A 72 -7.07 -9.87 0.83
N LEU A 73 -6.55 -10.50 1.85
CA LEU A 73 -6.34 -11.95 1.92
C LEU A 73 -7.45 -12.56 2.79
N ASN A 74 -7.94 -13.70 2.35
CA ASN A 74 -8.93 -14.46 3.10
C ASN A 74 -8.35 -14.98 4.41
N GLU A 75 -9.21 -15.50 5.28
CA GLU A 75 -8.85 -16.13 6.56
C GLU A 75 -7.76 -17.21 6.40
N GLY A 76 -6.92 -17.35 7.43
CA GLY A 76 -5.85 -18.33 7.48
C GLY A 76 -4.48 -17.80 7.05
N TYR A 77 -4.34 -16.50 6.83
CA TYR A 77 -3.05 -15.81 6.73
C TYR A 77 -2.80 -15.08 8.06
N ASP A 78 -1.64 -15.25 8.66
CA ASP A 78 -1.30 -14.72 9.99
C ASP A 78 0.15 -14.27 10.14
N LYS A 79 1.04 -14.69 9.22
CA LYS A 79 2.47 -14.41 9.28
C LYS A 79 2.93 -13.55 8.11
N MET A 80 3.92 -12.73 8.37
CA MET A 80 4.61 -11.97 7.33
C MET A 80 6.12 -12.04 7.48
N ARG A 81 6.80 -11.98 6.34
CA ARG A 81 8.25 -11.86 6.25
C ARG A 81 8.58 -10.81 5.20
N PHE A 82 9.54 -9.95 5.48
CA PHE A 82 9.88 -8.89 4.53
C PHE A 82 11.34 -8.48 4.59
N TYR A 83 11.84 -7.94 3.48
CA TYR A 83 13.11 -7.23 3.42
C TYR A 83 12.83 -5.75 3.16
N GLY A 84 13.01 -4.95 4.19
CA GLY A 84 12.72 -3.52 4.22
C GLY A 84 13.20 -2.88 5.50
N LYS A 85 12.78 -1.65 5.77
CA LYS A 85 13.04 -1.00 7.06
C LYS A 85 12.07 -1.51 8.13
N GLY A 86 12.62 -1.88 9.30
CA GLY A 86 11.88 -2.43 10.44
C GLY A 86 12.71 -2.40 11.73
N PRO A 87 12.30 -3.18 12.77
CA PRO A 87 11.10 -4.04 12.83
C PRO A 87 9.79 -3.30 12.99
N PHE A 88 9.79 -2.08 13.57
CA PHE A 88 8.57 -1.31 13.84
C PHE A 88 8.13 -0.49 12.63
N GLU A 89 6.88 -0.05 12.66
CA GLU A 89 6.33 0.81 11.62
C GLU A 89 7.21 2.04 11.39
N ASN A 90 7.32 2.45 10.16
CA ASN A 90 8.11 3.62 9.78
C ASN A 90 7.51 4.30 8.55
N TYR A 91 7.76 5.61 8.46
CA TYR A 91 7.28 6.48 7.41
C TYR A 91 8.44 7.32 6.89
N CYS A 92 8.29 7.95 5.74
CA CYS A 92 9.35 8.72 5.11
C CYS A 92 9.88 9.90 5.96
N ASP A 93 9.11 10.37 6.94
CA ASP A 93 9.50 11.40 7.92
C ASP A 93 9.65 10.86 9.35
N ARG A 94 9.49 9.55 9.54
CA ARG A 94 9.66 8.85 10.81
C ARG A 94 10.27 7.48 10.57
N GLY A 95 11.55 7.45 10.23
CA GLY A 95 12.20 6.21 9.83
C GLY A 95 13.67 6.10 10.25
N ASP A 96 14.19 7.03 11.05
CA ASP A 96 15.62 7.07 11.40
C ASP A 96 16.04 5.91 12.31
N ALA A 97 15.13 5.43 13.17
CA ALA A 97 15.36 4.28 14.03
C ALA A 97 15.14 2.92 13.34
N ALA A 98 14.50 2.92 12.16
CA ALA A 98 14.23 1.69 11.42
C ALA A 98 15.43 1.28 10.57
N ILE A 99 15.88 0.05 10.75
CA ILE A 99 17.07 -0.50 10.08
C ILE A 99 16.64 -1.37 8.91
N LEU A 100 17.39 -1.31 7.82
CA LEU A 100 17.17 -2.19 6.68
C LEU A 100 17.61 -3.61 7.03
N GLY A 101 16.68 -4.56 6.97
CA GLY A 101 16.90 -5.95 7.33
C GLY A 101 15.81 -6.87 6.86
N VAL A 102 15.97 -8.16 7.14
CA VAL A 102 14.92 -9.18 6.96
C VAL A 102 14.26 -9.39 8.31
N TYR A 103 12.94 -9.26 8.33
CA TYR A 103 12.11 -9.41 9.51
C TYR A 103 11.03 -10.45 9.23
N GLU A 104 10.66 -11.22 10.26
CA GLU A 104 9.67 -12.29 10.18
C GLU A 104 8.94 -12.39 11.52
N GLY A 105 7.63 -12.60 11.50
CA GLY A 105 6.80 -12.77 12.69
C GLY A 105 5.31 -12.83 12.34
N GLU A 106 4.48 -12.85 13.35
CA GLU A 106 3.04 -12.71 13.20
C GLU A 106 2.69 -11.27 12.76
N VAL A 107 1.63 -11.13 11.96
CA VAL A 107 1.19 -9.81 11.46
C VAL A 107 0.93 -8.82 12.60
N GLY A 108 0.33 -9.32 13.71
CA GLY A 108 0.03 -8.50 14.88
C GLY A 108 1.26 -7.94 15.61
N GLU A 109 2.42 -8.59 15.49
CA GLU A 109 3.67 -8.11 16.11
C GLU A 109 4.23 -6.84 15.43
N PHE A 110 3.89 -6.64 14.15
CA PHE A 110 4.30 -5.47 13.38
C PHE A 110 3.27 -4.32 13.43
N GLU A 111 2.13 -4.55 14.11
CA GLU A 111 1.09 -3.54 14.27
C GLU A 111 1.43 -2.56 15.39
N HIS A 112 1.39 -1.27 15.12
CA HIS A 112 1.44 -0.27 16.16
C HIS A 112 0.04 0.05 16.68
N GLY A 113 -0.20 -0.30 17.93
CA GLY A 113 -1.51 -0.15 18.58
C GLY A 113 -1.82 1.26 19.07
N TYR A 114 -2.19 2.16 18.18
CA TYR A 114 -2.66 3.48 18.57
C TYR A 114 -3.95 3.43 19.39
N LEU A 115 -4.08 4.26 20.42
CA LEU A 115 -5.29 4.38 21.25
C LEU A 115 -6.52 4.74 20.40
N THR A 116 -6.35 5.69 19.50
CA THR A 116 -7.35 5.98 18.46
C THR A 116 -6.91 5.31 17.17
N PRO A 117 -7.72 4.37 16.65
CA PRO A 117 -7.40 3.70 15.40
C PRO A 117 -7.13 4.68 14.25
N GLN A 118 -6.09 4.40 13.49
CA GLN A 118 -5.65 5.22 12.37
C GLN A 118 -4.73 4.40 11.45
N GLU A 119 -4.24 5.01 10.37
CA GLU A 119 -3.19 4.42 9.53
C GLU A 119 -2.00 3.98 10.39
N CYS A 120 -1.57 2.73 10.24
CA CYS A 120 -0.48 2.13 11.01
C CYS A 120 0.24 1.03 10.22
N SER A 121 1.27 0.47 10.82
CA SER A 121 2.00 -0.71 10.32
C SER A 121 2.72 -0.51 8.99
N ASN A 122 2.94 0.73 8.53
CA ASN A 122 3.69 0.96 7.31
C ASN A 122 5.18 0.67 7.49
N HIS A 123 5.77 0.02 6.49
CA HIS A 123 7.22 -0.21 6.37
C HIS A 123 7.72 0.36 5.06
N THR A 124 8.80 1.13 5.11
CA THR A 124 9.41 1.76 3.94
C THR A 124 10.58 0.94 3.40
N GLU A 125 11.06 1.30 2.21
CA GLU A 125 12.23 0.67 1.60
C GLU A 125 12.05 -0.85 1.38
N MET A 126 10.83 -1.31 1.14
CA MET A 126 10.53 -2.71 0.88
C MET A 126 11.12 -3.19 -0.44
N ARG A 127 11.89 -4.29 -0.41
CA ARG A 127 12.34 -5.01 -1.60
C ARG A 127 11.45 -6.18 -1.91
N TRP A 128 10.98 -6.85 -0.88
CA TRP A 128 9.96 -7.88 -0.99
C TRP A 128 9.19 -8.01 0.32
N LEU A 129 7.96 -8.50 0.18
CA LEU A 129 7.04 -8.87 1.25
C LEU A 129 6.46 -10.24 0.92
N GLU A 130 6.42 -11.13 1.88
CA GLU A 130 5.72 -12.40 1.86
C GLU A 130 4.67 -12.40 2.96
N VAL A 131 3.46 -12.84 2.63
CA VAL A 131 2.38 -13.06 3.61
C VAL A 131 1.96 -14.51 3.52
N CYS A 132 2.09 -15.21 4.64
CA CYS A 132 1.96 -16.66 4.76
C CYS A 132 0.82 -17.04 5.69
N GLY A 133 0.36 -18.26 5.57
CA GLY A 133 -0.56 -18.93 6.49
C GLY A 133 -0.40 -20.43 6.38
N GLU A 134 -0.88 -21.15 7.36
CA GLU A 134 -0.87 -22.61 7.36
C GLU A 134 -1.73 -23.11 6.19
N ASP A 135 -1.19 -24.03 5.40
CA ASP A 135 -1.85 -24.61 4.21
C ASP A 135 -2.34 -23.59 3.17
N LYS A 136 -1.76 -22.40 3.13
CA LYS A 136 -2.09 -21.33 2.16
C LYS A 136 -0.93 -21.07 1.21
N PRO A 137 -1.21 -20.75 -0.06
CA PRO A 137 -0.18 -20.24 -0.96
C PRO A 137 0.36 -18.92 -0.42
N THR A 138 1.67 -18.77 -0.32
CA THR A 138 2.32 -17.54 0.12
C THR A 138 2.14 -16.44 -0.92
N LEU A 139 1.48 -15.33 -0.53
CA LEU A 139 1.52 -14.11 -1.35
C LEU A 139 2.92 -13.52 -1.29
N GLN A 140 3.56 -13.36 -2.43
CA GLN A 140 4.82 -12.65 -2.54
C GLN A 140 4.67 -11.38 -3.37
N ILE A 141 5.16 -10.25 -2.84
CA ILE A 141 5.24 -8.95 -3.52
C ILE A 141 6.70 -8.56 -3.61
N LYS A 142 7.20 -8.34 -4.82
CA LYS A 142 8.59 -7.90 -5.07
C LYS A 142 8.62 -6.57 -5.77
N TYR A 143 9.59 -5.72 -5.42
CA TYR A 143 9.80 -4.47 -6.15
C TYR A 143 10.24 -4.71 -7.60
N VAL A 144 9.86 -3.77 -8.47
CA VAL A 144 10.34 -3.69 -9.85
C VAL A 144 10.86 -2.27 -10.09
N GLY A 145 12.18 -2.15 -10.14
CA GLY A 145 12.87 -0.87 -10.34
C GLY A 145 13.21 -0.15 -9.04
N LYS A 146 12.22 0.23 -8.23
CA LYS A 146 12.42 0.96 -6.97
C LYS A 146 11.72 0.27 -5.81
N PRO A 147 12.29 0.32 -4.58
CA PRO A 147 11.61 -0.13 -3.38
C PRO A 147 10.23 0.52 -3.25
N PHE A 148 9.34 -0.17 -2.58
CA PHE A 148 7.97 0.26 -2.31
C PHE A 148 7.73 0.41 -0.81
N GLU A 149 6.56 0.84 -0.42
CA GLU A 149 6.10 0.87 0.97
C GLU A 149 4.93 -0.10 1.11
N ALA A 150 4.79 -0.74 2.26
CA ALA A 150 3.70 -1.68 2.50
C ALA A 150 3.28 -1.73 3.96
N SER A 151 2.01 -2.09 4.18
CA SER A 151 1.49 -2.49 5.47
C SER A 151 0.63 -3.74 5.34
N VAL A 152 0.63 -4.56 6.38
CA VAL A 152 -0.27 -5.71 6.54
C VAL A 152 -1.00 -5.52 7.86
N ASN A 153 -2.33 -5.49 7.83
CA ASN A 153 -3.16 -5.23 8.99
C ASN A 153 -4.26 -6.26 9.13
N GLU A 154 -4.61 -6.60 10.36
CA GLU A 154 -5.74 -7.47 10.70
C GLU A 154 -7.10 -6.73 10.63
N TYR A 155 -7.07 -5.43 10.33
CA TYR A 155 -8.24 -4.56 10.24
C TYR A 155 -8.32 -3.91 8.87
N SER A 156 -9.54 -3.67 8.39
CA SER A 156 -9.73 -2.92 7.15
C SER A 156 -9.44 -1.43 7.35
N ILE A 157 -9.06 -0.74 6.27
CA ILE A 157 -8.87 0.71 6.29
C ILE A 157 -10.14 1.41 6.79
N GLU A 158 -11.32 0.89 6.43
CA GLU A 158 -12.59 1.46 6.86
C GLU A 158 -12.83 1.31 8.36
N GLN A 159 -12.46 0.17 8.96
CA GLN A 159 -12.51 -0.01 10.41
C GLN A 159 -11.56 0.95 11.13
N LEU A 160 -10.31 1.07 10.66
CA LEU A 160 -9.33 1.99 11.24
C LEU A 160 -9.77 3.46 11.15
N GLU A 161 -10.49 3.85 10.09
CA GLU A 161 -11.00 5.22 9.93
C GLU A 161 -12.24 5.55 10.76
N ASN A 162 -13.12 4.58 10.99
CA ASN A 162 -14.45 4.81 11.57
C ASN A 162 -14.54 4.42 13.04
N THR A 163 -13.58 3.64 13.56
CA THR A 163 -13.57 3.21 14.97
C THR A 163 -12.90 4.27 15.84
N THR A 164 -13.54 4.61 16.96
CA THR A 164 -13.06 5.67 17.84
C THR A 164 -12.02 5.20 18.87
N HIS A 165 -12.06 3.92 19.26
CA HIS A 165 -11.17 3.34 20.27
C HIS A 165 -10.69 1.97 19.85
N ARG A 166 -9.43 1.65 20.13
CA ARG A 166 -8.81 0.38 19.73
C ARG A 166 -9.58 -0.87 20.20
N HIS A 167 -10.10 -0.88 21.41
CA HIS A 167 -10.84 -2.02 21.96
C HIS A 167 -12.16 -2.32 21.23
N LEU A 168 -12.62 -1.42 20.36
CA LEU A 168 -13.81 -1.62 19.52
C LEU A 168 -13.47 -2.21 18.14
N LEU A 169 -12.18 -2.33 17.80
CA LEU A 169 -11.76 -2.98 16.57
C LEU A 169 -12.06 -4.48 16.65
N GLN A 170 -12.55 -5.03 15.55
CA GLN A 170 -12.90 -6.45 15.45
C GLN A 170 -12.08 -7.13 14.34
N LYS A 171 -11.30 -8.14 14.71
CA LYS A 171 -10.60 -8.98 13.74
C LYS A 171 -11.61 -9.80 12.97
N THR A 172 -11.53 -9.79 11.65
CA THR A 172 -12.39 -10.58 10.76
C THR A 172 -11.74 -11.88 10.31
N GLY A 173 -10.49 -12.14 10.73
CA GLY A 173 -9.65 -13.21 10.21
C GLY A 173 -9.03 -12.91 8.85
N ARG A 174 -9.42 -11.83 8.21
CA ARG A 174 -8.86 -11.36 6.93
C ARG A 174 -7.73 -10.38 7.17
N LEU A 175 -6.75 -10.39 6.27
CA LEU A 175 -5.69 -9.38 6.28
C LEU A 175 -5.89 -8.35 5.18
N THR A 176 -5.70 -7.08 5.51
CA THR A 176 -5.60 -5.98 4.56
C THR A 176 -4.14 -5.73 4.24
N VAL A 177 -3.76 -5.94 2.99
CA VAL A 177 -2.41 -5.70 2.48
C VAL A 177 -2.41 -4.46 1.62
N THR A 178 -1.62 -3.45 1.99
CA THR A 178 -1.40 -2.28 1.16
C THR A 178 0.01 -2.29 0.63
N PHE A 179 0.20 -1.88 -0.61
CA PHE A 179 1.53 -1.71 -1.21
C PHE A 179 1.54 -0.48 -2.10
N ASP A 180 2.42 0.45 -1.76
CA ASP A 180 2.45 1.80 -2.28
C ASP A 180 3.77 2.14 -2.96
N GLY A 181 3.69 2.98 -3.96
CA GLY A 181 4.89 3.64 -4.47
C GLY A 181 5.44 4.66 -3.49
N LYS A 182 4.57 5.27 -2.67
CA LYS A 182 4.92 6.16 -1.56
C LYS A 182 3.70 6.53 -0.74
N GLN A 183 3.87 6.66 0.58
CA GLN A 183 3.02 7.42 1.48
C GLN A 183 3.64 8.79 1.78
N ARG A 184 2.82 9.81 1.99
CA ARG A 184 3.30 11.09 2.51
C ARG A 184 3.68 10.91 3.98
N GLY A 185 4.58 11.76 4.47
CA GLY A 185 4.93 11.79 5.89
C GLY A 185 3.73 12.07 6.79
N VAL A 186 3.77 11.52 7.99
CA VAL A 186 2.70 11.61 9.00
C VAL A 186 2.78 12.89 9.82
N GLY A 187 3.92 13.58 9.81
CA GLY A 187 4.15 14.78 10.62
C GLY A 187 4.42 14.43 12.08
N GLY A 188 4.18 15.40 12.97
CA GLY A 188 4.34 15.19 14.42
C GLY A 188 5.56 15.87 15.04
N ASP A 189 6.27 16.70 14.28
CA ASP A 189 7.42 17.47 14.81
C ASP A 189 7.00 18.50 15.86
N VAL A 190 5.72 18.91 15.86
CA VAL A 190 5.15 19.86 16.81
C VAL A 190 3.90 19.26 17.43
N PRO A 191 3.78 19.22 18.76
CA PRO A 191 2.58 18.74 19.44
C PRO A 191 1.33 19.49 18.96
N ALA A 192 0.23 18.76 18.78
CA ALA A 192 -1.08 19.25 18.33
C ALA A 192 -1.14 19.81 16.90
N VAL A 193 -0.04 19.92 16.17
CA VAL A 193 -0.02 20.40 14.78
C VAL A 193 0.60 19.34 13.89
N ALA A 194 -0.21 18.46 13.34
CA ALA A 194 0.23 17.44 12.38
C ALA A 194 0.57 18.06 11.02
N CYS A 195 1.65 18.82 10.93
CA CYS A 195 2.14 19.41 9.71
C CYS A 195 3.23 18.55 9.08
N THR A 196 2.92 17.88 7.98
CA THR A 196 3.94 17.22 7.15
C THR A 196 4.81 18.27 6.46
N LYS A 197 6.13 18.21 6.65
CA LYS A 197 7.08 19.09 5.95
C LYS A 197 6.96 18.94 4.42
N PRO A 198 7.18 20.01 3.64
CA PRO A 198 7.03 19.98 2.17
C PRO A 198 7.77 18.84 1.48
N ARG A 199 8.98 18.49 1.90
CA ARG A 199 9.81 17.43 1.33
C ARG A 199 9.21 16.02 1.47
N TYR A 200 8.29 15.83 2.41
CA TYR A 200 7.62 14.55 2.67
C TYR A 200 6.19 14.50 2.09
N LYS A 201 5.75 15.55 1.42
CA LYS A 201 4.46 15.58 0.71
C LYS A 201 4.60 14.96 -0.69
N ILE A 202 3.51 14.44 -1.20
CA ILE A 202 3.42 13.89 -2.56
C ILE A 202 2.64 14.90 -3.40
N TYR A 203 3.32 15.57 -4.32
CA TYR A 203 2.71 16.55 -5.20
C TYR A 203 2.40 15.93 -6.57
N PRO A 204 1.13 15.68 -6.92
CA PRO A 204 0.76 14.99 -8.16
C PRO A 204 0.97 15.83 -9.43
N VAL A 205 1.39 17.09 -9.33
CA VAL A 205 1.82 17.90 -10.50
C VAL A 205 3.02 17.24 -11.21
N VAL A 206 3.84 16.53 -10.45
CA VAL A 206 4.87 15.65 -10.99
C VAL A 206 4.24 14.26 -11.18
N LYS A 207 4.60 13.59 -12.27
CA LYS A 207 4.19 12.20 -12.51
C LYS A 207 4.88 11.27 -11.53
N HIS A 208 4.11 10.52 -10.77
CA HIS A 208 4.59 9.43 -9.92
C HIS A 208 4.25 8.10 -10.56
N SER A 209 5.14 7.12 -10.41
CA SER A 209 4.89 5.74 -10.84
C SER A 209 5.68 4.77 -9.99
N PHE A 210 5.13 3.57 -9.82
CA PHE A 210 5.83 2.44 -9.23
C PHE A 210 5.34 1.13 -9.85
N SER A 211 6.10 0.07 -9.64
CA SER A 211 5.76 -1.26 -10.12
C SER A 211 6.19 -2.30 -9.10
N VAL A 212 5.37 -3.33 -8.94
CA VAL A 212 5.68 -4.53 -8.16
C VAL A 212 5.28 -5.77 -8.94
N GLN A 213 5.94 -6.87 -8.64
CA GLN A 213 5.55 -8.20 -9.11
C GLN A 213 4.82 -8.92 -7.97
N LEU A 214 3.65 -9.44 -8.27
CA LEU A 214 2.85 -10.29 -7.40
C LEU A 214 2.94 -11.73 -7.87
N SER A 215 3.05 -12.66 -6.94
CA SER A 215 2.93 -14.10 -7.20
C SER A 215 2.40 -14.84 -5.99
N PHE A 216 1.77 -15.98 -6.22
CA PHE A 216 1.45 -16.94 -5.17
C PHE A 216 2.37 -18.16 -5.31
N LYS A 217 3.04 -18.53 -4.24
CA LYS A 217 3.90 -19.70 -4.15
C LYS A 217 3.25 -20.77 -3.29
N LYS A 218 3.34 -22.01 -3.73
CA LYS A 218 2.99 -23.19 -2.93
C LYS A 218 4.07 -23.47 -1.89
#